data_a39c539c8ee504c9ae5dca3e669b68b7
#
_entry.id   a39c539c8ee504c9ae5dca3e669b68b7
#
_cell.length_a   1.000
_cell.length_b   1.000
_cell.length_c   1.000
_cell.angle_alpha   90.00
_cell.angle_beta   90.00
_cell.angle_gamma   90.00
#
_symmetry.space_group_name_H-M   'P 1'
#
loop_
_entity.id
_entity.type
_entity.pdbx_description
1 polymer ?
#
loop_
_entity_poly.entity_id
_entity_poly.type
_entity_poly.pdbx_seq_one_letter_code
_entity_poly.pdbx_strand_id
1 'polypeptide(L)'
;KCLMIGNTNAITYKEVFPLIKDNRLWLGATGFSTDMVFGVPEGTVVPEAYKKKAEKMGYVGNYTRLGNSCWFSNLEHGRRHQPLSLMTMEENIMYSRHKDIRGKGYAKYDNYDAIEVPFVDAIPSDYQGAMGVPITFLDKYCPEQFEILGVFNHGSDGPWDFATATVDGVDKYKRLAIRSCEIIRY
;
A
#
# COMPACT_ATOMS: atom_id res chain seq x y z
N LYS A 1 3.32 16.70 15.89
CA LYS A 1 2.43 16.61 14.71
C LYS A 1 3.18 17.09 13.49
N CYS A 2 3.17 16.32 12.42
CA CYS A 2 3.86 16.65 11.17
C CYS A 2 2.97 16.39 9.95
N LEU A 3 3.27 17.12 8.87
CA LEU A 3 2.73 16.92 7.54
C LEU A 3 3.87 17.19 6.56
N MET A 4 4.22 16.21 5.76
CA MET A 4 5.37 16.25 4.86
C MET A 4 4.99 15.76 3.47
N ILE A 5 5.56 16.38 2.45
CA ILE A 5 5.52 15.83 1.09
C ILE A 5 6.80 14.99 0.91
N GLY A 6 6.64 13.78 0.42
CA GLY A 6 7.74 12.90 0.14
C GLY A 6 7.53 12.06 -1.13
N ASN A 7 8.58 11.35 -1.50
CA ASN A 7 8.49 10.38 -2.59
C ASN A 7 7.74 9.14 -2.09
N THR A 8 6.80 8.63 -2.88
CA THR A 8 6.02 7.44 -2.55
C THR A 8 6.90 6.21 -2.28
N ASN A 9 8.07 6.12 -2.90
CA ASN A 9 9.01 5.02 -2.63
C ASN A 9 9.58 5.05 -1.20
N ALA A 10 9.52 6.20 -0.52
CA ALA A 10 10.02 6.33 0.85
C ALA A 10 9.28 5.43 1.86
N ILE A 11 8.08 4.96 1.54
CA ILE A 11 7.33 4.00 2.39
C ILE A 11 8.10 2.72 2.69
N THR A 12 9.07 2.35 1.84
CA THR A 12 9.90 1.16 2.04
C THR A 12 11.32 1.50 2.51
N TYR A 13 11.62 2.76 2.81
CA TYR A 13 12.95 3.13 3.29
C TYR A 13 13.14 2.63 4.73
N LYS A 14 14.36 2.18 5.01
CA LYS A 14 14.76 1.61 6.31
C LYS A 14 14.42 2.51 7.49
N GLU A 15 14.50 3.82 7.30
CA GLU A 15 14.22 4.82 8.33
C GLU A 15 12.73 5.19 8.42
N VAL A 16 11.94 4.94 7.38
CA VAL A 16 10.53 5.36 7.28
C VAL A 16 9.58 4.21 7.60
N PHE A 17 9.85 3.02 7.05
CA PHE A 17 8.95 1.88 7.21
C PHE A 17 8.66 1.50 8.67
N PRO A 18 9.64 1.48 9.59
CA PRO A 18 9.38 1.21 11.00
C PRO A 18 8.37 2.17 11.63
N LEU A 19 8.42 3.46 11.25
CA LEU A 19 7.45 4.44 11.73
C LEU A 19 6.03 4.17 11.23
N ILE A 20 5.91 3.67 10.00
CA ILE A 20 4.61 3.29 9.42
C ILE A 20 4.08 2.03 10.13
N LYS A 21 4.92 1.01 10.29
CA LYS A 21 4.59 -0.24 10.99
C LYS A 21 4.12 0.03 12.41
N ASP A 22 4.82 0.91 13.13
CA ASP A 22 4.53 1.24 14.54
C ASP A 22 3.38 2.25 14.70
N ASN A 23 2.66 2.58 13.63
CA ASN A 23 1.58 3.59 13.65
C ASN A 23 2.01 4.95 14.19
N ARG A 24 3.24 5.38 13.89
CA ARG A 24 3.81 6.69 14.25
C ARG A 24 3.84 7.66 13.07
N LEU A 25 3.73 7.13 11.86
CA LEU A 25 3.65 7.86 10.61
C LEU A 25 2.73 7.10 9.65
N TRP A 26 1.97 7.79 8.84
CA TRP A 26 1.09 7.17 7.83
C TRP A 26 0.96 8.05 6.58
N LEU A 27 0.35 7.50 5.55
CA LEU A 27 0.04 8.24 4.34
C LEU A 27 -1.12 9.21 4.60
N GLY A 28 -1.05 10.38 4.01
CA GLY A 28 -2.14 11.36 4.05
C GLY A 28 -3.37 10.89 3.26
N ALA A 29 -4.42 11.69 3.28
CA ALA A 29 -5.71 11.35 2.66
C ALA A 29 -5.68 11.27 1.12
N THR A 30 -4.62 11.74 0.46
CA THR A 30 -4.42 11.57 -0.99
C THR A 30 -3.76 10.22 -1.27
N GLY A 31 -4.40 9.39 -2.10
CA GLY A 31 -3.92 8.04 -2.38
C GLY A 31 -2.67 7.97 -3.27
N PHE A 32 -2.07 6.78 -3.37
CA PHE A 32 -0.92 6.49 -4.21
C PHE A 32 -1.10 6.83 -5.68
N SER A 33 -2.31 6.68 -6.19
CA SER A 33 -2.63 6.88 -7.60
C SER A 33 -3.02 8.32 -7.92
N THR A 34 -3.01 9.20 -6.92
CA THR A 34 -3.39 10.60 -7.11
C THR A 34 -2.17 11.40 -7.50
N ASP A 35 -2.14 11.86 -8.75
CA ASP A 35 -1.14 12.81 -9.19
C ASP A 35 -1.29 14.11 -8.42
N MET A 36 -0.19 14.60 -7.86
CA MET A 36 -0.17 15.88 -7.16
C MET A 36 0.21 16.99 -8.13
N VAL A 37 -0.59 18.06 -8.15
CA VAL A 37 -0.35 19.25 -8.96
C VAL A 37 0.06 20.40 -8.05
N PHE A 38 1.13 21.07 -8.44
CA PHE A 38 1.69 22.20 -7.69
C PHE A 38 1.75 23.46 -8.57
N GLY A 39 1.38 24.59 -8.01
CA GLY A 39 1.72 25.88 -8.58
C GLY A 39 3.23 26.12 -8.47
N VAL A 40 3.84 26.64 -9.52
CA VAL A 40 5.26 26.99 -9.54
C VAL A 40 5.44 28.48 -9.80
N PRO A 41 6.53 29.11 -9.29
CA PRO A 41 6.81 30.52 -9.55
C PRO A 41 6.87 30.84 -11.04
N GLU A 42 6.55 32.10 -11.39
CA GLU A 42 6.73 32.58 -12.75
C GLU A 42 8.19 32.43 -13.19
N GLY A 43 8.38 32.10 -14.47
CA GLY A 43 9.72 31.84 -15.03
C GLY A 43 10.29 30.45 -14.75
N THR A 44 9.61 29.60 -13.93
CA THR A 44 10.02 28.22 -13.74
C THR A 44 9.81 27.41 -15.01
N VAL A 45 10.87 26.75 -15.48
CA VAL A 45 10.79 25.86 -16.64
C VAL A 45 10.12 24.54 -16.22
N VAL A 46 8.88 24.35 -16.65
CA VAL A 46 8.14 23.09 -16.44
C VAL A 46 8.19 22.26 -17.70
N PRO A 47 8.59 20.97 -17.64
CA PRO A 47 8.54 20.09 -18.80
C PRO A 47 7.13 20.02 -19.38
N GLU A 48 7.03 20.16 -20.71
CA GLU A 48 5.74 20.24 -21.42
C GLU A 48 4.80 19.06 -21.11
N ALA A 49 5.35 17.86 -20.93
CA ALA A 49 4.58 16.68 -20.56
C ALA A 49 3.88 16.80 -19.18
N TYR A 50 4.50 17.49 -18.22
CA TYR A 50 3.93 17.71 -16.89
C TYR A 50 2.88 18.83 -16.92
N LYS A 51 3.14 19.86 -17.69
CA LYS A 51 2.20 20.95 -17.93
C LYS A 51 0.91 20.44 -18.57
N LYS A 52 0.99 19.67 -19.65
CA LYS A 52 -0.17 19.04 -20.30
C LYS A 52 -0.96 18.12 -19.37
N LYS A 53 -0.29 17.42 -18.47
CA LYS A 53 -0.99 16.58 -17.47
C LYS A 53 -1.71 17.41 -16.44
N ALA A 54 -1.12 18.51 -15.95
CA ALA A 54 -1.79 19.45 -15.04
C ALA A 54 -3.02 20.09 -15.71
N GLU A 55 -2.90 20.48 -16.98
CA GLU A 55 -3.99 21.03 -17.78
C GLU A 55 -5.17 20.07 -17.94
N LYS A 56 -4.88 18.77 -18.18
CA LYS A 56 -5.91 17.71 -18.23
C LYS A 56 -6.66 17.53 -16.90
N MET A 57 -6.05 17.92 -15.79
CA MET A 57 -6.63 17.90 -14.45
C MET A 57 -7.34 19.22 -14.09
N GLY A 58 -7.44 20.18 -15.05
CA GLY A 58 -8.10 21.46 -14.87
C GLY A 58 -7.23 22.60 -14.35
N TYR A 59 -5.90 22.40 -14.23
CA TYR A 59 -4.94 23.41 -13.80
C TYR A 59 -4.30 24.09 -14.98
N VAL A 60 -4.62 25.35 -15.23
CA VAL A 60 -4.09 26.15 -16.36
C VAL A 60 -3.15 27.21 -15.83
N GLY A 61 -1.96 27.35 -16.46
CA GLY A 61 -0.95 28.33 -16.10
C GLY A 61 0.32 27.70 -15.54
N ASN A 62 0.92 28.34 -14.53
CA ASN A 62 2.20 27.91 -13.95
C ASN A 62 2.03 26.76 -12.97
N TYR A 63 1.68 25.58 -13.47
CA TYR A 63 1.51 24.37 -12.70
C TYR A 63 2.37 23.23 -13.23
N THR A 64 2.86 22.41 -12.32
CA THR A 64 3.54 21.13 -12.63
C THR A 64 2.83 19.97 -11.97
N ARG A 65 2.82 18.82 -12.63
CA ARG A 65 2.38 17.56 -12.04
C ARG A 65 3.59 16.80 -11.55
N LEU A 66 3.58 16.38 -10.29
CA LEU A 66 4.56 15.45 -9.73
C LEU A 66 3.91 14.08 -9.52
N GLY A 67 4.43 13.07 -10.24
CA GLY A 67 4.18 11.67 -9.95
C GLY A 67 5.05 11.19 -8.79
N ASN A 68 4.72 10.05 -8.23
CA ASN A 68 5.46 9.43 -7.13
C ASN A 68 5.60 10.32 -5.87
N SER A 69 4.69 11.27 -5.69
CA SER A 69 4.64 12.11 -4.50
C SER A 69 3.42 11.75 -3.67
N CYS A 70 3.59 11.74 -2.36
CA CYS A 70 2.50 11.55 -1.42
C CYS A 70 2.72 12.38 -0.16
N TRP A 71 1.66 12.57 0.59
CA TRP A 71 1.72 13.15 1.92
C TRP A 71 2.04 12.07 2.94
N PHE A 72 2.99 12.35 3.82
CA PHE A 72 3.23 11.63 5.06
C PHE A 72 2.78 12.48 6.23
N SER A 73 2.13 11.88 7.20
CA SER A 73 1.58 12.61 8.34
C SER A 73 1.48 11.74 9.58
N ASN A 74 1.41 12.38 10.74
CA ASN A 74 0.89 11.81 11.98
C ASN A 74 -0.33 12.59 12.50
N LEU A 75 -1.02 13.27 11.58
CA LEU A 75 -2.33 13.87 11.82
C LEU A 75 -3.41 12.86 11.45
N GLU A 76 -4.31 12.58 12.36
CA GLU A 76 -5.41 11.67 12.11
C GLU A 76 -6.35 12.19 11.00
N HIS A 77 -6.85 11.28 10.19
CA HIS A 77 -7.85 11.55 9.17
C HIS A 77 -8.78 10.34 8.97
N GLY A 78 -10.05 10.60 8.63
CA GLY A 78 -11.10 9.57 8.60
C GLY A 78 -10.84 8.43 7.61
N ARG A 79 -10.08 8.65 6.54
CA ARG A 79 -9.75 7.59 5.56
C ARG A 79 -8.95 6.44 6.19
N ARG A 80 -8.10 6.73 7.18
CA ARG A 80 -7.29 5.76 7.89
C ARG A 80 -8.12 4.77 8.71
N HIS A 81 -9.32 5.17 9.13
CA HIS A 81 -10.23 4.41 9.96
C HIS A 81 -11.41 3.82 9.16
N GLN A 82 -11.26 3.74 7.84
CA GLN A 82 -12.26 3.11 6.98
C GLN A 82 -11.88 1.64 6.74
N PRO A 83 -12.58 0.67 7.34
CA PRO A 83 -12.28 -0.73 7.12
C PRO A 83 -12.57 -1.10 5.66
N LEU A 84 -11.77 -2.01 5.13
CA LEU A 84 -12.02 -2.62 3.83
C LEU A 84 -13.23 -3.55 3.92
N SER A 85 -14.14 -3.41 2.96
CA SER A 85 -15.21 -4.38 2.76
C SER A 85 -14.65 -5.55 1.95
N LEU A 86 -14.50 -6.70 2.58
CA LEU A 86 -13.79 -7.85 2.06
C LEU A 86 -14.69 -9.10 2.04
N MET A 87 -14.51 -9.92 1.03
CA MET A 87 -15.10 -11.25 0.93
C MET A 87 -14.33 -12.26 1.78
N THR A 88 -14.98 -13.35 2.16
CA THR A 88 -14.30 -14.51 2.74
C THR A 88 -13.37 -15.18 1.73
N MET A 89 -12.52 -16.10 2.18
CA MET A 89 -11.65 -16.87 1.30
C MET A 89 -12.46 -17.65 0.26
N GLU A 90 -13.52 -18.30 0.68
CA GLU A 90 -14.39 -19.08 -0.20
C GLU A 90 -15.11 -18.18 -1.22
N GLU A 91 -15.65 -17.05 -0.78
CA GLU A 91 -16.29 -16.08 -1.69
C GLU A 91 -15.31 -15.53 -2.72
N ASN A 92 -14.07 -15.25 -2.33
CA ASN A 92 -13.04 -14.80 -3.27
C ASN A 92 -12.73 -15.89 -4.31
N ILE A 93 -12.64 -17.15 -3.91
CA ILE A 93 -12.42 -18.26 -4.84
C ILE A 93 -13.58 -18.40 -5.83
N MET A 94 -14.81 -18.19 -5.37
CA MET A 94 -15.99 -18.30 -6.22
C MET A 94 -16.26 -17.08 -7.11
N TYR A 95 -16.13 -15.87 -6.53
CA TYR A 95 -16.69 -14.66 -7.13
C TYR A 95 -15.67 -13.57 -7.44
N SER A 96 -14.38 -13.72 -7.06
CA SER A 96 -13.39 -12.70 -7.34
C SER A 96 -13.36 -12.34 -8.83
N ARG A 97 -13.23 -11.04 -9.11
CA ARG A 97 -12.97 -10.54 -10.47
C ARG A 97 -11.57 -10.92 -10.98
N HIS A 98 -10.68 -11.30 -10.08
CA HIS A 98 -9.28 -11.62 -10.39
C HIS A 98 -9.13 -13.10 -10.76
N LYS A 99 -8.74 -13.35 -12.01
CA LYS A 99 -8.55 -14.70 -12.57
C LYS A 99 -7.43 -15.50 -11.87
N ASP A 100 -6.56 -14.83 -11.16
CA ASP A 100 -5.46 -15.47 -10.42
C ASP A 100 -5.94 -16.08 -9.10
N ILE A 101 -7.10 -15.67 -8.61
CA ILE A 101 -7.72 -16.18 -7.38
C ILE A 101 -8.97 -17.00 -7.70
N ARG A 102 -9.82 -16.49 -8.58
CA ARG A 102 -11.08 -17.18 -8.92
C ARG A 102 -10.84 -18.58 -9.47
N GLY A 103 -11.38 -19.58 -8.77
CA GLY A 103 -11.24 -21.01 -9.11
C GLY A 103 -9.90 -21.62 -8.74
N LYS A 104 -8.93 -20.85 -8.22
CA LYS A 104 -7.57 -21.33 -7.90
C LYS A 104 -7.23 -21.25 -6.41
N GLY A 105 -7.74 -20.22 -5.72
CA GLY A 105 -7.39 -19.93 -4.34
C GLY A 105 -6.08 -19.14 -4.20
N TYR A 106 -5.47 -19.23 -3.03
CA TYR A 106 -4.29 -18.48 -2.66
C TYR A 106 -3.06 -19.37 -2.58
N ALA A 107 -2.00 -19.01 -3.28
CA ALA A 107 -0.73 -19.71 -3.19
C ALA A 107 -0.03 -19.43 -1.85
N LYS A 108 0.73 -20.38 -1.34
CA LYS A 108 1.66 -20.15 -0.22
C LYS A 108 3.01 -19.71 -0.76
N TYR A 109 3.72 -18.91 0.03
CA TYR A 109 5.11 -18.60 -0.27
C TYR A 109 6.00 -19.82 0.00
N ASP A 110 7.06 -19.96 -0.80
CA ASP A 110 8.03 -21.05 -0.65
C ASP A 110 8.91 -20.85 0.60
N ASN A 111 9.16 -19.59 0.95
CA ASN A 111 10.14 -19.19 1.96
C ASN A 111 9.56 -18.45 3.16
N TYR A 112 8.23 -18.25 3.21
CA TYR A 112 7.54 -17.64 4.33
C TYR A 112 6.26 -18.39 4.67
N ASP A 113 5.93 -18.49 5.96
CA ASP A 113 4.63 -19.04 6.38
C ASP A 113 3.51 -17.98 6.22
N ALA A 114 3.21 -17.72 4.97
CA ALA A 114 2.19 -16.75 4.57
C ALA A 114 1.60 -17.12 3.21
N ILE A 115 0.41 -16.59 2.91
CA ILE A 115 -0.23 -16.70 1.59
C ILE A 115 0.02 -15.46 0.75
N GLU A 116 0.15 -15.65 -0.58
CA GLU A 116 0.22 -14.55 -1.55
C GLU A 116 -1.19 -14.02 -1.82
N VAL A 117 -1.39 -12.74 -1.59
CA VAL A 117 -2.63 -12.02 -1.91
C VAL A 117 -2.30 -10.93 -2.92
N PRO A 118 -2.43 -11.20 -4.22
CA PRO A 118 -1.93 -10.30 -5.28
C PRO A 118 -2.72 -9.00 -5.42
N PHE A 119 -3.92 -8.91 -4.83
CA PHE A 119 -4.81 -7.75 -4.94
C PHE A 119 -5.41 -7.37 -3.59
N VAL A 120 -5.39 -6.07 -3.26
CA VAL A 120 -5.87 -5.55 -1.97
C VAL A 120 -7.37 -5.85 -1.72
N ASP A 121 -8.17 -5.83 -2.75
CA ASP A 121 -9.61 -6.13 -2.68
C ASP A 121 -9.93 -7.62 -2.65
N ALA A 122 -8.91 -8.46 -2.71
CA ALA A 122 -9.03 -9.91 -2.56
C ALA A 122 -8.39 -10.44 -1.28
N ILE A 123 -8.12 -9.59 -0.32
CA ILE A 123 -7.71 -10.00 1.03
C ILE A 123 -8.88 -10.79 1.65
N PRO A 124 -8.70 -12.04 2.08
CA PRO A 124 -9.77 -12.81 2.71
C PRO A 124 -10.08 -12.28 4.11
N SER A 125 -11.36 -12.01 4.38
CA SER A 125 -11.83 -11.44 5.66
C SER A 125 -11.76 -12.41 6.83
N ASP A 126 -11.72 -13.72 6.55
CA ASP A 126 -11.78 -14.81 7.50
C ASP A 126 -10.44 -15.53 7.72
N TYR A 127 -9.36 -15.08 7.08
CA TYR A 127 -8.04 -15.69 7.24
C TYR A 127 -7.23 -15.02 8.36
N GLN A 128 -6.75 -15.83 9.30
CA GLN A 128 -6.03 -15.35 10.49
C GLN A 128 -4.50 -15.50 10.40
N GLY A 129 -4.01 -16.16 9.36
CA GLY A 129 -2.57 -16.31 9.12
C GLY A 129 -1.95 -15.06 8.51
N ALA A 130 -0.63 -15.09 8.32
CA ALA A 130 0.08 -14.02 7.62
C ALA A 130 -0.25 -14.01 6.12
N MET A 131 -0.34 -12.82 5.56
CA MET A 131 -0.65 -12.57 4.16
C MET A 131 0.35 -11.59 3.55
N GLY A 132 0.87 -11.91 2.38
CA GLY A 132 1.68 -10.99 1.60
C GLY A 132 0.82 -10.20 0.64
N VAL A 133 0.73 -8.90 0.83
CA VAL A 133 -0.08 -7.99 0.02
C VAL A 133 0.78 -6.98 -0.75
N PRO A 134 0.32 -6.44 -1.87
CA PRO A 134 1.03 -5.38 -2.57
C PRO A 134 1.27 -4.16 -1.66
N ILE A 135 2.40 -3.46 -1.86
CA ILE A 135 2.75 -2.25 -1.10
C ILE A 135 1.66 -1.16 -1.17
N THR A 136 0.87 -1.16 -2.24
CA THR A 136 -0.28 -0.25 -2.42
C THR A 136 -1.39 -0.45 -1.39
N PHE A 137 -1.35 -1.54 -0.61
CA PHE A 137 -2.22 -1.75 0.54
C PHE A 137 -2.15 -0.59 1.55
N LEU A 138 -0.98 0.04 1.71
CA LEU A 138 -0.81 1.17 2.64
C LEU A 138 -1.75 2.35 2.37
N ASP A 139 -2.20 2.49 1.14
CA ASP A 139 -3.20 3.51 0.77
C ASP A 139 -4.58 3.29 1.41
N LYS A 140 -4.86 2.05 1.76
CA LYS A 140 -6.13 1.60 2.34
C LYS A 140 -5.96 0.96 3.72
N TYR A 141 -4.79 1.11 4.31
CA TYR A 141 -4.49 0.52 5.60
C TYR A 141 -5.38 1.09 6.69
N CYS A 142 -6.08 0.20 7.38
CA CYS A 142 -6.87 0.48 8.56
C CYS A 142 -6.26 -0.26 9.77
N PRO A 143 -5.70 0.45 10.75
CA PRO A 143 -4.99 -0.18 11.87
C PRO A 143 -5.91 -0.98 12.81
N GLU A 144 -7.22 -0.71 12.79
CA GLU A 144 -8.21 -1.49 13.54
C GLU A 144 -8.52 -2.82 12.87
N GLN A 145 -8.25 -2.94 11.56
CA GLN A 145 -8.55 -4.13 10.78
C GLN A 145 -7.32 -5.01 10.54
N PHE A 146 -6.13 -4.41 10.46
CA PHE A 146 -4.90 -5.13 10.12
C PHE A 146 -3.71 -4.69 10.96
N GLU A 147 -2.83 -5.65 11.21
CA GLU A 147 -1.48 -5.45 11.72
C GLU A 147 -0.47 -5.58 10.58
N ILE A 148 0.49 -4.67 10.49
CA ILE A 148 1.64 -4.78 9.58
C ILE A 148 2.75 -5.55 10.30
N LEU A 149 3.10 -6.73 9.79
CA LEU A 149 4.14 -7.59 10.35
C LEU A 149 5.54 -7.20 9.86
N GLY A 150 5.65 -6.80 8.59
CA GLY A 150 6.93 -6.44 7.98
C GLY A 150 6.82 -6.17 6.49
N VAL A 151 7.97 -6.03 5.83
CA VAL A 151 8.08 -5.93 4.37
C VAL A 151 9.10 -6.95 3.88
N PHE A 152 8.74 -7.78 2.91
CA PHE A 152 9.63 -8.82 2.40
C PHE A 152 10.84 -8.20 1.67
N ASN A 153 12.04 -8.74 1.94
CA ASN A 153 13.31 -8.32 1.36
C ASN A 153 13.67 -6.85 1.64
N HIS A 154 13.70 -6.47 2.90
CA HIS A 154 14.06 -5.09 3.26
C HIS A 154 15.37 -4.93 4.03
N GLY A 155 16.04 -6.02 4.35
CA GLY A 155 17.36 -6.02 4.98
C GLY A 155 17.34 -5.54 6.43
N SER A 156 16.24 -5.73 7.15
CA SER A 156 16.17 -5.60 8.60
C SER A 156 16.14 -6.98 9.28
N ASP A 157 16.47 -7.03 10.56
CA ASP A 157 16.63 -8.29 11.30
C ASP A 157 15.30 -8.98 11.68
N GLY A 158 14.24 -8.68 10.97
CA GLY A 158 12.90 -9.21 11.24
C GLY A 158 12.60 -10.54 10.54
N PRO A 159 11.65 -11.33 11.06
CA PRO A 159 11.29 -12.64 10.49
C PRO A 159 10.65 -12.56 9.09
N TRP A 160 10.28 -11.35 8.64
CA TRP A 160 9.61 -11.09 7.36
C TRP A 160 10.52 -10.45 6.31
N ASP A 161 11.83 -10.34 6.59
CA ASP A 161 12.68 -9.38 5.90
C ASP A 161 13.99 -9.97 5.36
N PHE A 162 14.19 -11.26 5.53
CA PHE A 162 15.45 -11.92 5.22
C PHE A 162 15.64 -12.23 3.73
N ALA A 163 14.54 -12.30 2.94
CA ALA A 163 14.60 -12.64 1.51
C ALA A 163 13.39 -12.08 0.75
N THR A 164 13.51 -12.00 -0.57
CA THR A 164 12.34 -11.78 -1.45
C THR A 164 11.35 -12.94 -1.31
N ALA A 165 10.07 -12.62 -1.17
CA ALA A 165 9.03 -13.64 -1.13
C ALA A 165 8.89 -14.33 -2.51
N THR A 166 8.87 -15.65 -2.54
CA THR A 166 8.74 -16.45 -3.77
C THR A 166 7.51 -17.34 -3.73
N VAL A 167 6.93 -17.57 -4.90
CA VAL A 167 5.87 -18.55 -5.11
C VAL A 167 6.26 -19.37 -6.34
N ASP A 168 6.37 -20.68 -6.19
CA ASP A 168 6.83 -21.61 -7.23
C ASP A 168 8.17 -21.17 -7.85
N GLY A 169 9.10 -20.69 -7.02
CA GLY A 169 10.41 -20.18 -7.41
C GLY A 169 10.40 -18.82 -8.10
N VAL A 170 9.24 -18.13 -8.18
CA VAL A 170 9.12 -16.83 -8.82
C VAL A 170 8.99 -15.71 -7.78
N ASP A 171 9.90 -14.74 -7.87
CA ASP A 171 9.93 -13.57 -6.98
C ASP A 171 8.64 -12.75 -7.04
N LYS A 172 8.13 -12.37 -5.89
CA LYS A 172 7.00 -11.44 -5.75
C LYS A 172 7.50 -10.07 -5.34
N TYR A 173 7.40 -9.14 -6.28
CA TYR A 173 7.93 -7.79 -6.08
C TYR A 173 7.14 -7.00 -5.03
N LYS A 174 7.89 -6.40 -4.08
CA LYS A 174 7.41 -5.49 -3.02
C LYS A 174 6.08 -5.90 -2.38
N ARG A 175 6.17 -6.84 -1.45
CA ARG A 175 5.05 -7.27 -0.63
C ARG A 175 5.22 -6.83 0.81
N LEU A 176 4.10 -6.49 1.44
CA LEU A 176 3.98 -6.34 2.88
C LEU A 176 3.45 -7.62 3.48
N ALA A 177 4.01 -8.05 4.60
CA ALA A 177 3.41 -9.05 5.45
C ALA A 177 2.40 -8.36 6.37
N ILE A 178 1.15 -8.80 6.32
CA ILE A 178 0.06 -8.33 7.18
C ILE A 178 -0.66 -9.50 7.84
N ARG A 179 -1.44 -9.19 8.86
CA ARG A 179 -2.38 -10.11 9.50
C ARG A 179 -3.67 -9.37 9.85
N SER A 180 -4.81 -10.05 9.76
CA SER A 180 -6.09 -9.52 10.26
C SER A 180 -6.03 -9.38 11.78
N CYS A 181 -6.45 -8.24 12.30
CA CYS A 181 -6.70 -8.09 13.74
C CYS A 181 -7.90 -8.94 14.13
N GLU A 182 -7.86 -9.57 15.29
CA GLU A 182 -9.05 -10.22 15.84
C GLU A 182 -10.13 -9.15 16.02
N ILE A 183 -11.26 -9.34 15.36
CA ILE A 183 -12.42 -8.48 15.59
C ILE A 183 -12.94 -8.85 16.98
N ILE A 184 -12.59 -8.05 17.99
CA ILE A 184 -13.26 -8.11 19.28
C ILE A 184 -14.71 -7.69 19.00
N ARG A 185 -15.60 -8.68 18.82
CA ARG A 185 -17.04 -8.45 18.77
C ARG A 185 -17.46 -8.16 20.21
N TYR A 186 -17.72 -6.89 20.49
CA TYR A 186 -18.41 -6.47 21.71
C TYR A 186 -19.92 -6.75 21.58
#